data_fe7460272ffa5c03c1f29b91581fcd76
#
_entry.id   fe7460272ffa5c03c1f29b91581fcd76
#
_cell.length_a   1.000
_cell.length_b   1.000
_cell.length_c   1.000
_cell.angle_alpha   90.00
_cell.angle_beta   90.00
_cell.angle_gamma   90.00
#
_symmetry.space_group_name_H-M   'P 1'
#
loop_
_entity.id
_entity.type
_entity.pdbx_description
1 polymer ?
#
loop_
_entity_poly.entity_id
_entity_poly.type
_entity_poly.pdbx_seq_one_letter_code
_entity_poly.pdbx_strand_id
1 'polypeptide(L)'
;LIADCQYANVDPAGARFYRNSAAKLDQAVSQLNRHGLKFSLHLGDFIDRDFKSFSELKPIVTKLKSRLYHALGNHDFDVEDTLKSKVPSELGLTTTYYAFRHKGFRFLVLDTTEVSTYRYPRKDAATVRAQKELRALAAAGKTYAQSWNGRVSNGQLLWLTGHLEKATEAGESVIIFGHHPIL
;
A
#
# COMPACT_ATOMS: atom_id res chain seq x y z
N LEU A 1 10.29 8.91 1.71
CA LEU A 1 9.55 7.66 1.53
C LEU A 1 9.90 6.67 2.63
N ILE A 2 8.93 5.87 3.06
CA ILE A 2 9.06 4.72 3.96
C ILE A 2 8.36 3.56 3.25
N ALA A 3 8.85 2.32 3.41
CA ALA A 3 8.21 1.12 2.87
C ALA A 3 8.43 -0.06 3.80
N ASP A 4 7.57 -1.06 3.68
CA ASP A 4 7.77 -2.40 4.23
C ASP A 4 8.12 -2.41 5.72
N CYS A 5 7.35 -1.70 6.53
CA CYS A 5 7.48 -1.76 7.98
C CYS A 5 7.20 -3.20 8.48
N GLN A 6 6.18 -3.86 7.90
CA GLN A 6 5.82 -5.25 8.15
C GLN A 6 5.85 -5.64 9.63
N TYR A 7 5.28 -4.78 10.47
CA TYR A 7 5.26 -5.04 11.90
C TYR A 7 4.22 -6.09 12.29
N ALA A 8 4.62 -6.99 13.14
CA ALA A 8 3.74 -7.89 13.89
C ALA A 8 4.36 -8.22 15.25
N ASN A 9 3.54 -8.45 16.25
CA ASN A 9 4.02 -8.89 17.56
C ASN A 9 4.20 -10.42 17.60
N VAL A 10 5.08 -10.93 16.74
CA VAL A 10 5.40 -12.36 16.61
C VAL A 10 6.90 -12.58 16.61
N ASP A 11 7.32 -13.83 16.79
CA ASP A 11 8.72 -14.21 16.76
C ASP A 11 9.30 -14.07 15.35
N PRO A 12 10.62 -13.85 15.21
CA PRO A 12 11.28 -13.77 13.92
C PRO A 12 11.04 -15.03 13.07
N ALA A 13 10.91 -14.83 11.75
CA ALA A 13 10.84 -15.92 10.77
C ALA A 13 11.80 -15.64 9.62
N GLY A 14 12.82 -16.47 9.46
CA GLY A 14 13.90 -16.23 8.50
C GLY A 14 14.62 -14.90 8.77
N ALA A 15 14.68 -14.04 7.76
CA ALA A 15 15.29 -12.71 7.87
C ALA A 15 14.32 -11.62 8.41
N ARG A 16 13.07 -11.97 8.74
CA ARG A 16 12.06 -11.01 9.21
C ARG A 16 12.04 -10.92 10.73
N PHE A 17 12.42 -9.76 11.26
CA PHE A 17 12.45 -9.45 12.70
C PHE A 17 11.30 -8.49 13.02
N TYR A 18 10.06 -8.99 12.96
CA TYR A 18 8.82 -8.22 12.99
C TYR A 18 8.73 -7.17 14.09
N ARG A 19 9.04 -7.54 15.36
CA ARG A 19 8.96 -6.61 16.50
C ARG A 19 9.96 -5.45 16.40
N ASN A 20 11.10 -5.65 15.73
CA ASN A 20 12.11 -4.60 15.59
C ASN A 20 11.64 -3.45 14.69
N SER A 21 10.64 -3.69 13.86
CA SER A 21 10.11 -2.69 12.91
C SER A 21 9.52 -1.48 13.63
N ALA A 22 8.88 -1.65 14.79
CA ALA A 22 8.34 -0.53 15.55
C ALA A 22 9.44 0.46 15.99
N ALA A 23 10.55 -0.05 16.54
CA ALA A 23 11.69 0.77 16.92
C ALA A 23 12.36 1.45 15.71
N LYS A 24 12.51 0.73 14.60
CA LYS A 24 13.04 1.29 13.35
C LYS A 24 12.14 2.38 12.78
N LEU A 25 10.82 2.19 12.82
CA LEU A 25 9.86 3.19 12.39
C LEU A 25 9.95 4.45 13.26
N ASP A 26 10.07 4.33 14.58
CA ASP A 26 10.22 5.46 15.50
C ASP A 26 11.51 6.25 15.21
N GLN A 27 12.61 5.56 14.95
CA GLN A 27 13.86 6.18 14.51
C GLN A 27 13.69 6.90 13.18
N ALA A 28 13.03 6.27 12.19
CA ALA A 28 12.77 6.89 10.89
C ALA A 28 11.91 8.16 11.03
N VAL A 29 10.83 8.12 11.81
CA VAL A 29 9.98 9.28 12.13
C VAL A 29 10.81 10.41 12.77
N SER A 30 11.66 10.08 13.73
CA SER A 30 12.55 11.03 14.38
C SER A 30 13.51 11.69 13.40
N GLN A 31 14.09 10.95 12.46
CA GLN A 31 14.96 11.48 11.40
C GLN A 31 14.17 12.36 10.44
N LEU A 32 13.04 11.90 9.94
CA LEU A 32 12.21 12.66 9.00
C LEU A 32 11.77 14.01 9.59
N ASN A 33 11.48 14.06 10.89
CA ASN A 33 11.09 15.28 11.58
C ASN A 33 12.18 16.36 11.66
N ARG A 34 13.45 16.01 11.37
CA ARG A 34 14.58 16.96 11.30
C ARG A 34 14.65 17.72 9.97
N HIS A 35 13.94 17.25 8.93
CA HIS A 35 14.11 17.75 7.56
C HIS A 35 13.03 18.74 7.08
N GLY A 36 12.06 19.13 7.92
CA GLY A 36 11.03 20.11 7.54
C GLY A 36 10.19 19.67 6.31
N LEU A 37 9.93 18.38 6.17
CA LEU A 37 9.22 17.80 5.03
C LEU A 37 7.79 18.31 4.94
N LYS A 38 7.29 18.52 3.72
CA LYS A 38 5.88 18.89 3.47
C LYS A 38 4.96 17.70 3.59
N PHE A 39 5.41 16.54 3.16
CA PHE A 39 4.71 15.27 3.32
C PHE A 39 5.71 14.10 3.35
N SER A 40 5.24 12.99 3.84
CA SER A 40 5.88 11.68 3.78
C SER A 40 4.92 10.68 3.15
N LEU A 41 5.41 9.60 2.56
CA LEU A 41 4.58 8.56 1.98
C LEU A 41 5.12 7.20 2.38
N HIS A 42 4.24 6.35 2.90
CA HIS A 42 4.48 4.94 3.17
C HIS A 42 3.97 4.10 2.00
N LEU A 43 4.83 3.27 1.43
CA LEU A 43 4.59 2.57 0.17
C LEU A 43 3.93 1.19 0.33
N GLY A 44 3.23 0.96 1.44
CA GLY A 44 2.53 -0.31 1.70
C GLY A 44 3.30 -1.26 2.62
N ASP A 45 2.63 -2.33 3.01
CA ASP A 45 3.13 -3.29 4.00
C ASP A 45 3.47 -2.63 5.34
N PHE A 46 2.51 -1.88 5.86
CA PHE A 46 2.65 -1.19 7.15
C PHE A 46 2.66 -2.20 8.29
N ILE A 47 1.75 -3.18 8.23
CA ILE A 47 1.69 -4.30 9.18
C ILE A 47 1.97 -5.64 8.49
N ASP A 48 2.06 -6.70 9.31
CA ASP A 48 2.03 -8.09 8.88
C ASP A 48 1.17 -8.90 9.87
N ARG A 49 0.44 -9.94 9.41
CA ARG A 49 -0.25 -11.01 10.17
C ARG A 49 -1.38 -10.63 11.12
N ASP A 50 -1.35 -9.48 11.76
CA ASP A 50 -2.29 -9.18 12.83
C ASP A 50 -2.84 -7.76 12.71
N PHE A 51 -4.16 -7.64 12.62
CA PHE A 51 -4.88 -6.37 12.54
C PHE A 51 -4.58 -5.44 13.73
N LYS A 52 -4.32 -6.00 14.92
CA LYS A 52 -3.96 -5.22 16.12
C LYS A 52 -2.68 -4.41 15.92
N SER A 53 -1.77 -4.86 15.05
CA SER A 53 -0.53 -4.18 14.72
C SER A 53 -0.74 -2.73 14.26
N PHE A 54 -1.90 -2.40 13.62
CA PHE A 54 -2.23 -1.02 13.30
C PHE A 54 -2.29 -0.13 14.55
N SER A 55 -2.94 -0.58 15.61
CA SER A 55 -3.05 0.19 16.87
C SER A 55 -1.70 0.37 17.58
N GLU A 56 -0.78 -0.55 17.38
CA GLU A 56 0.56 -0.49 17.98
C GLU A 56 1.48 0.48 17.22
N LEU A 57 1.34 0.61 15.90
CA LEU A 57 2.16 1.51 15.08
C LEU A 57 1.61 2.95 14.98
N LYS A 58 0.29 3.14 15.09
CA LYS A 58 -0.34 4.48 15.01
C LYS A 58 0.32 5.52 15.93
N PRO A 59 0.59 5.25 17.21
CA PRO A 59 1.25 6.22 18.09
C PRO A 59 2.62 6.67 17.60
N ILE A 60 3.32 5.84 16.84
CA ILE A 60 4.63 6.16 16.29
C ILE A 60 4.48 7.14 15.14
N VAL A 61 3.63 6.84 14.16
CA VAL A 61 3.47 7.69 12.98
C VAL A 61 2.75 9.00 13.26
N THR A 62 1.94 9.08 14.32
CA THR A 62 1.33 10.36 14.76
C THR A 62 2.35 11.37 15.27
N LYS A 63 3.58 10.95 15.62
CA LYS A 63 4.69 11.87 15.94
C LYS A 63 5.26 12.58 14.71
N LEU A 64 4.90 12.13 13.49
CA LEU A 64 5.40 12.72 12.24
C LEU A 64 4.83 14.13 12.09
N LYS A 65 5.71 15.13 11.92
CA LYS A 65 5.32 16.54 11.74
C LYS A 65 4.78 16.83 10.34
N SER A 66 5.15 16.02 9.36
CA SER A 66 4.65 16.12 7.99
C SER A 66 3.38 15.27 7.81
N ARG A 67 2.54 15.66 6.84
CA ARG A 67 1.40 14.82 6.45
C ARG A 67 1.91 13.47 5.95
N LEU A 68 1.36 12.38 6.47
CA LEU A 68 1.64 11.03 6.01
C LEU A 68 0.57 10.56 5.02
N TYR A 69 1.01 10.09 3.87
CA TYR A 69 0.20 9.39 2.87
C TYR A 69 0.55 7.91 2.90
N HIS A 70 -0.42 7.04 2.55
CA HIS A 70 -0.21 5.60 2.50
C HIS A 70 -0.59 5.03 1.15
N ALA A 71 0.23 4.13 0.60
CA ALA A 71 -0.20 3.11 -0.35
C ALA A 71 -0.55 1.84 0.43
N LEU A 72 -1.33 0.97 -0.18
CA LEU A 72 -1.66 -0.35 0.37
C LEU A 72 -0.68 -1.40 -0.15
N GLY A 73 -0.24 -2.31 0.73
CA GLY A 73 0.57 -3.46 0.38
C GLY A 73 -0.16 -4.78 0.66
N ASN A 74 0.41 -5.89 0.22
CA ASN A 74 -0.23 -7.21 0.38
C ASN A 74 -0.25 -7.69 1.84
N HIS A 75 0.79 -7.40 2.63
CA HIS A 75 0.84 -7.77 4.04
C HIS A 75 -0.16 -6.99 4.91
N ASP A 76 -0.60 -5.80 4.49
CA ASP A 76 -1.68 -5.08 5.18
C ASP A 76 -2.99 -5.88 5.23
N PHE A 77 -3.17 -6.84 4.29
CA PHE A 77 -4.34 -7.73 4.20
C PHE A 77 -4.09 -9.15 4.74
N ASP A 78 -2.92 -9.43 5.32
CA ASP A 78 -2.66 -10.68 6.03
C ASP A 78 -3.29 -10.66 7.43
N VAL A 79 -4.59 -10.43 7.44
CA VAL A 79 -5.47 -10.33 8.60
C VAL A 79 -6.69 -11.21 8.41
N GLU A 80 -7.48 -11.37 9.47
CA GLU A 80 -8.74 -12.12 9.39
C GLU A 80 -9.68 -11.56 8.31
N ASP A 81 -10.35 -12.45 7.59
CA ASP A 81 -11.25 -12.11 6.47
C ASP A 81 -12.30 -11.03 6.85
N THR A 82 -12.83 -11.09 8.09
CA THR A 82 -13.82 -10.14 8.62
C THR A 82 -13.27 -8.72 8.84
N LEU A 83 -11.95 -8.56 8.90
CA LEU A 83 -11.27 -7.30 9.18
C LEU A 83 -10.67 -6.65 7.92
N LYS A 84 -10.55 -7.38 6.81
CA LYS A 84 -9.93 -6.88 5.57
C LYS A 84 -10.57 -5.59 5.05
N SER A 85 -11.89 -5.45 5.15
CA SER A 85 -12.60 -4.23 4.73
C SER A 85 -12.25 -3.00 5.56
N LYS A 86 -11.71 -3.18 6.77
CA LYS A 86 -11.33 -2.10 7.68
C LYS A 86 -9.90 -1.58 7.46
N VAL A 87 -9.06 -2.34 6.74
CA VAL A 87 -7.64 -2.01 6.53
C VAL A 87 -7.44 -0.60 5.96
N PRO A 88 -8.15 -0.15 4.91
CA PRO A 88 -7.96 1.21 4.41
C PRO A 88 -8.26 2.28 5.46
N SER A 89 -9.31 2.12 6.25
CA SER A 89 -9.68 3.09 7.30
C SER A 89 -8.67 3.12 8.44
N GLU A 90 -8.00 2.01 8.76
CA GLU A 90 -6.91 1.98 9.73
C GLU A 90 -5.72 2.86 9.31
N LEU A 91 -5.48 2.97 8.01
CA LEU A 91 -4.47 3.85 7.41
C LEU A 91 -5.00 5.26 7.09
N GLY A 92 -6.22 5.59 7.52
CA GLY A 92 -6.85 6.90 7.29
C GLY A 92 -7.24 7.15 5.83
N LEU A 93 -7.38 6.10 5.02
CA LEU A 93 -7.75 6.19 3.62
C LEU A 93 -9.27 6.19 3.45
N THR A 94 -9.81 7.24 2.81
CA THR A 94 -11.21 7.32 2.37
C THR A 94 -11.41 6.71 0.99
N THR A 95 -10.35 6.72 0.18
CA THR A 95 -10.24 6.04 -1.12
C THR A 95 -8.90 5.32 -1.17
N THR A 96 -8.84 4.19 -1.85
CA THR A 96 -7.65 3.33 -1.82
C THR A 96 -6.61 3.73 -2.87
N TYR A 97 -7.02 4.48 -3.87
CA TYR A 97 -6.14 5.19 -4.82
C TYR A 97 -6.57 6.65 -4.91
N TYR A 98 -5.63 7.56 -5.01
CA TYR A 98 -5.90 8.99 -4.93
C TYR A 98 -4.78 9.83 -5.53
N ALA A 99 -5.07 11.13 -5.71
CA ALA A 99 -4.12 12.11 -6.19
C ALA A 99 -3.99 13.30 -5.22
N PHE A 100 -2.80 13.88 -5.17
CA PHE A 100 -2.58 15.18 -4.53
C PHE A 100 -1.55 15.99 -5.34
N ARG A 101 -1.44 17.29 -5.04
CA ARG A 101 -0.56 18.21 -5.76
C ARG A 101 0.39 18.92 -4.82
N HIS A 102 1.61 19.17 -5.28
CA HIS A 102 2.55 20.03 -4.59
C HIS A 102 3.55 20.64 -5.57
N LYS A 103 3.65 21.98 -5.62
CA LYS A 103 4.66 22.74 -6.39
C LYS A 103 4.81 22.29 -7.85
N GLY A 104 3.72 22.24 -8.61
CA GLY A 104 3.73 21.86 -10.04
C GLY A 104 3.84 20.35 -10.31
N PHE A 105 3.83 19.55 -9.26
CA PHE A 105 3.80 18.10 -9.37
C PHE A 105 2.41 17.55 -9.01
N ARG A 106 1.97 16.58 -9.77
CA ARG A 106 0.83 15.73 -9.46
C ARG A 106 1.35 14.38 -8.99
N PHE A 107 0.96 13.99 -7.79
CA PHE A 107 1.29 12.73 -7.17
C PHE A 107 0.08 11.80 -7.26
N LEU A 108 0.28 10.61 -7.81
CA LEU A 108 -0.76 9.59 -7.97
C LEU A 108 -0.37 8.38 -7.13
N VAL A 109 -1.20 8.02 -6.18
CA VAL A 109 -1.01 6.81 -5.36
C VAL A 109 -1.97 5.76 -5.84
N LEU A 110 -1.45 4.64 -6.32
CA LEU A 110 -2.20 3.52 -6.86
C LEU A 110 -2.49 2.48 -5.78
N ASP A 111 -3.66 1.86 -5.85
CA ASP A 111 -3.97 0.62 -5.14
C ASP A 111 -3.62 -0.57 -6.03
N THR A 112 -2.39 -1.04 -5.95
CA THR A 112 -1.93 -2.21 -6.69
C THR A 112 -2.42 -3.52 -6.08
N THR A 113 -3.13 -3.48 -4.94
CA THR A 113 -3.76 -4.64 -4.28
C THR A 113 -5.20 -4.84 -4.73
N GLU A 114 -5.80 -3.91 -5.49
CA GLU A 114 -7.24 -3.85 -5.81
C GLU A 114 -7.77 -5.15 -6.41
N VAL A 115 -7.02 -5.75 -7.33
CA VAL A 115 -7.33 -7.08 -7.88
C VAL A 115 -6.25 -8.05 -7.46
N SER A 116 -6.53 -8.82 -6.42
CA SER A 116 -5.59 -9.78 -5.84
C SER A 116 -6.32 -10.92 -5.14
N THR A 117 -5.58 -11.94 -4.74
CA THR A 117 -6.14 -13.13 -4.06
C THR A 117 -6.28 -12.95 -2.54
N TYR A 118 -5.82 -11.81 -2.00
CA TYR A 118 -5.73 -11.53 -0.56
C TYR A 118 -6.53 -10.29 -0.11
N ARG A 119 -6.89 -9.37 -1.02
CA ARG A 119 -7.55 -8.09 -0.73
C ARG A 119 -8.90 -8.23 -0.03
N TYR A 120 -9.67 -9.23 -0.42
CA TYR A 120 -11.02 -9.50 0.07
C TYR A 120 -11.09 -10.86 0.76
N PRO A 121 -12.19 -11.17 1.48
CA PRO A 121 -12.39 -12.49 2.08
C PRO A 121 -12.22 -13.62 1.06
N ARG A 122 -11.74 -14.79 1.52
CA ARG A 122 -11.42 -15.93 0.63
C ARG A 122 -12.56 -16.38 -0.25
N LYS A 123 -13.81 -16.28 0.24
CA LYS A 123 -15.03 -16.68 -0.48
C LYS A 123 -15.66 -15.54 -1.30
N ASP A 124 -15.09 -14.35 -1.25
CA ASP A 124 -15.59 -13.20 -2.04
C ASP A 124 -15.44 -13.47 -3.54
N ALA A 125 -16.42 -13.03 -4.33
CA ALA A 125 -16.42 -13.21 -5.77
C ALA A 125 -15.21 -12.55 -6.46
N ALA A 126 -14.71 -11.42 -5.92
CA ALA A 126 -13.51 -10.77 -6.43
C ALA A 126 -12.27 -11.64 -6.19
N THR A 127 -12.13 -12.23 -5.00
CA THR A 127 -11.02 -13.16 -4.69
C THR A 127 -11.06 -14.39 -5.58
N VAL A 128 -12.24 -14.98 -5.78
CA VAL A 128 -12.40 -16.16 -6.66
C VAL A 128 -12.01 -15.83 -8.10
N ARG A 129 -12.43 -14.66 -8.61
CA ARG A 129 -12.02 -14.20 -9.96
C ARG A 129 -10.52 -13.99 -10.05
N ALA A 130 -9.91 -13.31 -9.08
CA ALA A 130 -8.47 -13.08 -9.03
C ALA A 130 -7.67 -14.39 -8.98
N GLN A 131 -8.13 -15.38 -8.22
CA GLN A 131 -7.50 -16.71 -8.17
C GLN A 131 -7.57 -17.44 -9.52
N LYS A 132 -8.70 -17.34 -10.24
CA LYS A 132 -8.83 -17.92 -11.59
C LYS A 132 -7.85 -17.24 -12.56
N GLU A 133 -7.76 -15.91 -12.51
CA GLU A 133 -6.86 -15.13 -13.34
C GLU A 133 -5.39 -15.46 -13.03
N LEU A 134 -5.00 -15.51 -11.77
CA LEU A 134 -3.65 -15.88 -11.35
C LEU A 134 -3.26 -17.28 -11.86
N ARG A 135 -4.15 -18.27 -11.72
CA ARG A 135 -3.90 -19.62 -12.25
C ARG A 135 -3.70 -19.63 -13.77
N ALA A 136 -4.50 -18.86 -14.51
CA ALA A 136 -4.35 -18.75 -15.96
C ALA A 136 -3.01 -18.12 -16.37
N LEU A 137 -2.59 -17.06 -15.66
CA LEU A 137 -1.28 -16.43 -15.89
C LEU A 137 -0.12 -17.38 -15.57
N ALA A 138 -0.20 -18.12 -14.46
CA ALA A 138 0.80 -19.10 -14.08
C ALA A 138 0.89 -20.25 -15.10
N ALA A 139 -0.25 -20.76 -15.57
CA ALA A 139 -0.30 -21.78 -16.64
C ALA A 139 0.28 -21.26 -17.97
N ALA A 140 0.18 -19.95 -18.23
CA ALA A 140 0.82 -19.31 -19.39
C ALA A 140 2.31 -18.97 -19.17
N GLY A 141 2.93 -19.43 -18.08
CA GLY A 141 4.34 -19.24 -17.78
C GLY A 141 4.74 -17.80 -17.43
N LYS A 142 3.78 -16.96 -17.00
CA LYS A 142 4.07 -15.56 -16.66
C LYS A 142 4.81 -15.49 -15.32
N THR A 143 6.03 -14.94 -15.29
CA THR A 143 6.90 -14.87 -14.10
C THR A 143 6.33 -13.98 -13.00
N TYR A 144 5.53 -12.98 -13.37
CA TYR A 144 4.84 -12.09 -12.44
C TYR A 144 3.55 -12.69 -11.83
N ALA A 145 3.17 -13.93 -12.21
CA ALA A 145 2.03 -14.64 -11.63
C ALA A 145 2.38 -15.18 -10.23
N GLN A 146 2.58 -14.27 -9.28
CA GLN A 146 2.92 -14.57 -7.90
C GLN A 146 1.71 -14.33 -6.98
N SER A 147 1.55 -15.17 -5.95
CA SER A 147 0.39 -15.08 -5.03
C SER A 147 0.36 -13.79 -4.20
N TRP A 148 1.51 -13.18 -3.98
CA TRP A 148 1.66 -11.90 -3.28
C TRP A 148 1.44 -10.69 -4.19
N ASN A 149 1.46 -10.86 -5.51
CA ASN A 149 1.27 -9.78 -6.47
C ASN A 149 -0.22 -9.41 -6.60
N GLY A 150 -0.46 -8.24 -7.16
CA GLY A 150 -1.79 -7.73 -7.46
C GLY A 150 -1.76 -6.88 -8.72
N ARG A 151 -2.90 -6.33 -9.10
CA ARG A 151 -3.01 -5.36 -10.18
C ARG A 151 -4.09 -4.34 -9.95
N VAL A 152 -4.03 -3.25 -10.67
CA VAL A 152 -5.09 -2.24 -10.73
C VAL A 152 -6.28 -2.73 -11.57
N SER A 153 -7.49 -2.25 -11.28
CA SER A 153 -8.68 -2.51 -12.09
C SER A 153 -8.72 -1.61 -13.32
N ASN A 154 -9.61 -1.96 -14.28
CA ASN A 154 -9.89 -1.09 -15.43
C ASN A 154 -10.44 0.28 -14.99
N GLY A 155 -11.24 0.33 -13.90
CA GLY A 155 -11.73 1.59 -13.35
C GLY A 155 -10.59 2.48 -12.86
N GLN A 156 -9.61 1.89 -12.17
CA GLN A 156 -8.43 2.64 -11.72
C GLN A 156 -7.54 3.06 -12.90
N LEU A 157 -7.43 2.24 -13.97
CA LEU A 157 -6.71 2.65 -15.19
C LEU A 157 -7.37 3.84 -15.87
N LEU A 158 -8.69 3.88 -15.98
CA LEU A 158 -9.42 5.03 -16.51
C LEU A 158 -9.20 6.29 -15.66
N TRP A 159 -9.24 6.13 -14.32
CA TRP A 159 -8.93 7.22 -13.41
C TRP A 159 -7.50 7.73 -13.59
N LEU A 160 -6.51 6.83 -13.72
CA LEU A 160 -5.11 7.15 -13.97
C LEU A 160 -4.96 7.95 -15.27
N THR A 161 -5.54 7.45 -16.38
CA THR A 161 -5.51 8.12 -17.68
C THR A 161 -6.05 9.54 -17.61
N GLY A 162 -7.23 9.74 -16.98
CA GLY A 162 -7.81 11.07 -16.83
C GLY A 162 -6.96 12.01 -15.95
N HIS A 163 -6.18 11.48 -15.01
CA HIS A 163 -5.23 12.29 -14.24
C HIS A 163 -3.98 12.65 -15.01
N LEU A 164 -3.50 11.79 -15.91
CA LEU A 164 -2.37 12.06 -16.80
C LEU A 164 -2.74 13.13 -17.83
N GLU A 165 -3.92 13.04 -18.44
CA GLU A 165 -4.46 14.05 -19.35
C GLU A 165 -4.54 15.42 -18.67
N LYS A 166 -5.16 15.51 -17.50
CA LYS A 166 -5.25 16.74 -16.71
C LYS A 166 -3.88 17.30 -16.28
N ALA A 167 -2.89 16.44 -16.05
CA ALA A 167 -1.53 16.88 -15.76
C ALA A 167 -0.87 17.51 -16.98
N THR A 168 -1.05 16.90 -18.15
CA THR A 168 -0.55 17.42 -19.44
C THR A 168 -1.16 18.78 -19.74
N GLU A 169 -2.48 18.92 -19.63
CA GLU A 169 -3.18 20.20 -19.81
C GLU A 169 -2.70 21.31 -18.86
N ALA A 170 -2.38 20.93 -17.61
CA ALA A 170 -1.92 21.86 -16.58
C ALA A 170 -0.40 22.10 -16.58
N GLY A 171 0.36 21.44 -17.45
CA GLY A 171 1.83 21.50 -17.45
C GLY A 171 2.46 20.95 -16.17
N GLU A 172 1.80 20.01 -15.48
CA GLU A 172 2.29 19.40 -14.24
C GLU A 172 3.18 18.17 -14.54
N SER A 173 4.26 18.02 -13.79
CA SER A 173 5.02 16.77 -13.75
C SER A 173 4.27 15.73 -12.92
N VAL A 174 4.32 14.45 -13.32
CA VAL A 174 3.61 13.37 -12.61
C VAL A 174 4.59 12.43 -11.93
N ILE A 175 4.31 12.09 -10.68
CA ILE A 175 4.99 11.03 -9.94
C ILE A 175 3.95 10.03 -9.49
N ILE A 176 4.15 8.75 -9.84
CA ILE A 176 3.24 7.66 -9.54
C ILE A 176 3.88 6.76 -8.47
N PHE A 177 3.10 6.41 -7.47
CA PHE A 177 3.48 5.49 -6.40
C PHE A 177 2.56 4.27 -6.40
N GLY A 178 3.14 3.12 -6.17
CA GLY A 178 2.45 1.86 -5.93
C GLY A 178 3.32 0.96 -5.08
N HIS A 179 2.73 -0.08 -4.49
CA HIS A 179 3.47 -1.05 -3.69
C HIS A 179 4.13 -2.10 -4.59
N HIS A 180 3.34 -2.74 -5.44
CA HIS A 180 3.87 -3.76 -6.35
C HIS A 180 4.58 -3.15 -7.56
N PRO A 181 5.61 -3.84 -8.10
CA PRO A 181 6.24 -3.44 -9.36
C PRO A 181 5.21 -3.33 -10.48
N ILE A 182 5.32 -2.28 -11.28
CA ILE A 182 4.56 -2.14 -12.53
C ILE A 182 5.45 -2.69 -13.64
N LEU A 183 5.07 -3.85 -14.20
CA LEU A 183 5.77 -4.56 -15.26
C LEU A 183 5.01 -4.42 -16.57
#